data_773fe05640a62f12a6a4125a9acf10d1
#
_entry.id   773fe05640a62f12a6a4125a9acf10d1
#
_cell.length_a   1.000
_cell.length_b   1.000
_cell.length_c   1.000
_cell.angle_alpha   90.00
_cell.angle_beta   90.00
_cell.angle_gamma   90.00
#
_symmetry.space_group_name_H-M   'P 1'
#
loop_
_entity.id
_entity.type
_entity.pdbx_description
1 polymer ?
#
loop_
_entity_poly.entity_id
_entity_poly.type
_entity_poly.pdbx_seq_one_letter_code
_entity_poly.pdbx_strand_id
1 'polypeptide(L)'
;MDIDVMHAFLRVDAYWLRGIPRDGGERVNAGSLCFGAYLDAGLVGFARLVADHAAFAYRCDVFVPNEHRGKGDGRALIDRVFAQDAVRALRRVARVTSDAHALYRPAGFTALAHPPRWMELHRPGVYAQPPAGAPRRAGRAHRRAARRAGRDAHTIRARRFSWSAS
;
A
#
# COMPACT_ATOMS: atom_id res chain seq x y z
N MET A 1 11.83 -0.29 6.75
CA MET A 1 10.39 -0.14 7.05
C MET A 1 10.00 -1.13 8.15
N ASP A 2 9.20 -0.70 9.11
CA ASP A 2 8.73 -1.55 10.19
C ASP A 2 7.57 -2.45 9.70
N ILE A 3 7.90 -3.70 9.41
CA ILE A 3 6.94 -4.69 8.87
C ILE A 3 5.88 -5.06 9.91
N ASP A 4 6.21 -5.01 11.19
CA ASP A 4 5.29 -5.39 12.26
C ASP A 4 4.19 -4.34 12.43
N VAL A 5 4.53 -3.06 12.39
CA VAL A 5 3.56 -1.95 12.42
C VAL A 5 2.67 -1.99 11.17
N MET A 6 3.25 -2.18 10.00
CA MET A 6 2.50 -2.31 8.76
C MET A 6 1.55 -3.51 8.77
N HIS A 7 2.02 -4.68 9.20
CA HIS A 7 1.19 -5.89 9.25
C HIS A 7 0.04 -5.76 10.26
N ALA A 8 0.30 -5.14 11.42
CA ALA A 8 -0.74 -4.86 12.40
C ALA A 8 -1.86 -4.00 11.79
N PHE A 9 -1.51 -2.93 11.09
CA PHE A 9 -2.47 -2.10 10.35
C PHE A 9 -3.24 -2.88 9.29
N LEU A 10 -2.56 -3.62 8.40
CA LEU A 10 -3.20 -4.37 7.33
C LEU A 10 -4.15 -5.45 7.85
N ARG A 11 -3.84 -6.03 9.00
CA ARG A 11 -4.63 -7.10 9.60
C ARG A 11 -5.91 -6.60 10.29
N VAL A 12 -5.84 -5.43 10.93
CA VAL A 12 -6.90 -4.92 11.83
C VAL A 12 -7.69 -3.80 11.18
N ASP A 13 -7.00 -2.79 10.66
CA ASP A 13 -7.62 -1.53 10.21
C ASP A 13 -7.96 -1.54 8.71
N ALA A 14 -7.19 -2.26 7.89
CA ALA A 14 -7.46 -2.38 6.47
C ALA A 14 -8.58 -3.40 6.22
N TYR A 15 -9.84 -2.94 6.19
CA TYR A 15 -11.02 -3.82 6.04
C TYR A 15 -10.94 -4.75 4.82
N TRP A 16 -10.21 -4.36 3.77
CA TRP A 16 -10.02 -5.14 2.53
C TRP A 16 -8.96 -6.24 2.65
N LEU A 17 -8.12 -6.23 3.70
CA LEU A 17 -7.12 -7.26 4.00
C LEU A 17 -7.29 -7.86 5.40
N ARG A 18 -8.43 -7.60 6.04
CA ARG A 18 -8.69 -8.06 7.41
C ARG A 18 -8.44 -9.56 7.55
N GLY A 19 -7.62 -9.93 8.54
CA GLY A 19 -7.27 -11.32 8.80
C GLY A 19 -6.15 -11.87 7.91
N ILE A 20 -5.48 -11.04 7.09
CA ILE A 20 -4.34 -11.49 6.27
C ILE A 20 -3.27 -12.17 7.14
N PRO A 21 -2.81 -13.38 6.80
CA PRO A 21 -1.70 -14.05 7.48
C PRO A 21 -0.39 -13.24 7.36
N ARG A 22 0.54 -13.40 8.31
CA ARG A 22 1.82 -12.66 8.32
C ARG A 22 2.62 -12.84 7.03
N ASP A 23 2.75 -14.07 6.56
CA ASP A 23 3.43 -14.38 5.29
C ASP A 23 2.75 -13.73 4.07
N GLY A 24 1.42 -13.56 4.14
CA GLY A 24 0.64 -12.79 3.19
C GLY A 24 1.00 -11.30 3.22
N GLY A 25 1.11 -10.71 4.41
CA GLY A 25 1.54 -9.33 4.60
C GLY A 25 2.95 -9.06 4.09
N GLU A 26 3.89 -9.98 4.33
CA GLU A 26 5.25 -9.89 3.81
C GLU A 26 5.28 -9.93 2.26
N ARG A 27 4.49 -10.81 1.63
CA ARG A 27 4.37 -10.86 0.16
C ARG A 27 3.75 -9.59 -0.42
N VAL A 28 2.73 -9.05 0.23
CA VAL A 28 2.07 -7.80 -0.16
C VAL A 28 3.06 -6.64 -0.17
N ASN A 29 3.91 -6.57 0.86
CA ASN A 29 4.94 -5.53 0.94
C ASN A 29 6.05 -5.72 -0.11
N ALA A 30 6.56 -6.94 -0.25
CA ALA A 30 7.63 -7.25 -1.19
C ALA A 30 7.24 -7.05 -2.67
N GLY A 31 5.94 -7.17 -2.99
CA GLY A 31 5.39 -6.99 -4.35
C GLY A 31 4.82 -5.59 -4.61
N SER A 32 5.21 -4.57 -3.84
CA SER A 32 4.62 -3.24 -3.94
C SER A 32 5.67 -2.14 -3.75
N LEU A 33 5.39 -0.95 -4.29
CA LEU A 33 6.06 0.28 -3.90
C LEU A 33 5.49 0.72 -2.55
N CYS A 34 6.32 0.74 -1.52
CA CYS A 34 5.94 1.09 -0.17
C CYS A 34 6.64 2.37 0.29
N PHE A 35 5.88 3.27 0.90
CA PHE A 35 6.34 4.58 1.35
C PHE A 35 6.00 4.76 2.84
N GLY A 36 7.02 5.07 3.64
CA GLY A 36 6.85 5.39 5.05
C GLY A 36 7.15 6.86 5.34
N ALA A 37 6.29 7.48 6.14
CA ALA A 37 6.54 8.78 6.75
C ALA A 37 6.96 8.58 8.20
N TYR A 38 8.06 9.20 8.61
CA TYR A 38 8.61 9.05 9.94
C TYR A 38 8.75 10.39 10.62
N LEU A 39 8.38 10.44 11.89
CA LEU A 39 8.72 11.54 12.82
C LEU A 39 9.65 10.93 13.87
N ASP A 40 10.88 11.43 13.93
CA ASP A 40 11.97 10.79 14.66
C ASP A 40 12.15 9.32 14.24
N ALA A 41 11.96 8.35 15.14
CA ALA A 41 12.02 6.93 14.84
C ALA A 41 10.62 6.29 14.64
N GLY A 42 9.54 7.02 14.86
CA GLY A 42 8.16 6.54 14.79
C GLY A 42 7.56 6.62 13.39
N LEU A 43 6.93 5.55 12.90
CA LEU A 43 6.15 5.55 11.65
C LEU A 43 4.84 6.32 11.88
N VAL A 44 4.68 7.48 11.23
CA VAL A 44 3.51 8.35 11.33
C VAL A 44 2.65 8.37 10.07
N GLY A 45 3.03 7.61 9.06
CA GLY A 45 2.24 7.45 7.85
C GLY A 45 2.81 6.38 6.95
N PHE A 46 1.92 5.70 6.22
CA PHE A 46 2.27 4.64 5.29
C PHE A 46 1.41 4.75 4.03
N ALA A 47 2.01 4.49 2.87
CA ALA A 47 1.29 4.36 1.61
C ALA A 47 1.88 3.21 0.80
N ARG A 48 1.02 2.51 0.03
CA ARG A 48 1.41 1.38 -0.80
C ARG A 48 0.76 1.43 -2.17
N LEU A 49 1.56 1.17 -3.20
CA LEU A 49 1.12 1.01 -4.57
C LEU A 49 1.55 -0.36 -5.10
N VAL A 50 0.62 -1.16 -5.60
CA VAL A 50 0.94 -2.32 -6.46
C VAL A 50 1.21 -1.79 -7.86
N ALA A 51 2.39 -2.03 -8.41
CA ALA A 51 2.83 -1.45 -9.67
C ALA A 51 3.58 -2.46 -10.54
N ASP A 52 3.49 -2.28 -11.86
CA ASP A 52 4.35 -2.96 -12.82
C ASP A 52 5.68 -2.21 -13.05
N HIS A 53 5.87 -1.08 -12.37
CA HIS A 53 7.02 -0.17 -12.45
C HIS A 53 7.24 0.47 -13.84
N ALA A 54 6.27 0.39 -14.75
CA ALA A 54 6.40 0.89 -16.12
C ALA A 54 5.18 1.71 -16.58
N ALA A 55 3.99 1.19 -16.41
CA ALA A 55 2.79 1.78 -17.01
C ALA A 55 1.62 1.97 -16.04
N PHE A 56 1.46 1.07 -15.06
CA PHE A 56 0.27 1.02 -14.22
C PHE A 56 0.60 0.81 -12.74
N ALA A 57 -0.15 1.50 -11.89
CA ALA A 57 -0.22 1.18 -10.47
C ALA A 57 -1.65 1.21 -9.95
N TYR A 58 -1.92 0.38 -8.97
CA TYR A 58 -3.10 0.47 -8.13
C TYR A 58 -2.70 0.91 -6.73
N ARG A 59 -3.19 2.06 -6.30
CA ARG A 59 -2.94 2.56 -4.95
C ARG A 59 -3.85 1.84 -3.96
N CYS A 60 -3.28 1.02 -3.11
CA CYS A 60 -4.00 0.19 -2.16
C CYS A 60 -4.23 0.90 -0.83
N ASP A 61 -3.16 1.10 -0.08
CA ASP A 61 -3.24 1.51 1.31
C ASP A 61 -2.71 2.93 1.49
N VAL A 62 -3.37 3.72 2.33
CA VAL A 62 -2.82 4.92 2.96
C VAL A 62 -3.29 4.92 4.40
N PHE A 63 -2.34 4.99 5.31
CA PHE A 63 -2.57 4.98 6.73
C PHE A 63 -1.87 6.16 7.38
N VAL A 64 -2.58 6.81 8.29
CA VAL A 64 -2.04 7.80 9.23
C VAL A 64 -2.65 7.48 10.58
N PRO A 65 -1.85 7.21 11.62
CA PRO A 65 -2.32 6.97 12.98
C PRO A 65 -3.26 8.09 13.46
N ASN A 66 -4.23 7.75 14.31
CA ASN A 66 -5.26 8.69 14.75
C ASN A 66 -4.66 9.97 15.36
N GLU A 67 -3.61 9.85 16.15
CA GLU A 67 -2.89 10.93 16.81
C GLU A 67 -2.19 11.90 15.82
N HIS A 68 -1.99 11.47 14.59
CA HIS A 68 -1.38 12.26 13.50
C HIS A 68 -2.41 12.77 12.49
N ARG A 69 -3.69 12.38 12.60
CA ARG A 69 -4.74 12.86 11.70
C ARG A 69 -5.09 14.33 11.93
N GLY A 70 -5.67 14.96 10.91
CA GLY A 70 -6.07 16.36 10.97
C GLY A 70 -4.93 17.38 10.94
N LYS A 71 -3.67 16.95 10.93
CA LYS A 71 -2.47 17.80 10.95
C LYS A 71 -1.85 18.03 9.55
N GLY A 72 -2.48 17.51 8.51
CA GLY A 72 -1.97 17.62 7.13
C GLY A 72 -1.01 16.49 6.71
N ASP A 73 -0.64 15.59 7.61
CA ASP A 73 0.36 14.54 7.36
C ASP A 73 -0.06 13.58 6.25
N GLY A 74 -1.34 13.21 6.17
CA GLY A 74 -1.87 12.38 5.10
C GLY A 74 -1.79 13.05 3.74
N ARG A 75 -2.01 14.37 3.67
CA ARG A 75 -1.84 15.14 2.44
C ARG A 75 -0.38 15.22 2.04
N ALA A 76 0.51 15.54 2.97
CA ALA A 76 1.95 15.61 2.73
C ALA A 76 2.50 14.24 2.26
N LEU A 77 2.01 13.13 2.83
CA LEU A 77 2.35 11.77 2.38
C LEU A 77 1.95 11.56 0.92
N ILE A 78 0.71 11.88 0.55
CA ILE A 78 0.20 11.72 -0.83
C ILE A 78 1.01 12.57 -1.80
N ASP A 79 1.23 13.85 -1.49
CA ASP A 79 1.99 14.75 -2.36
C ASP A 79 3.41 14.23 -2.59
N ARG A 80 4.06 13.67 -1.55
CA ARG A 80 5.41 13.09 -1.66
C ARG A 80 5.43 11.78 -2.47
N VAL A 81 4.46 10.90 -2.27
CA VAL A 81 4.34 9.66 -3.05
C VAL A 81 4.20 9.97 -4.54
N PHE A 82 3.31 10.90 -4.91
CA PHE A 82 3.10 11.24 -6.32
C PHE A 82 4.16 12.16 -6.93
N ALA A 83 5.05 12.72 -6.12
CA ALA A 83 6.24 13.43 -6.58
C ALA A 83 7.43 12.49 -6.89
N GLN A 84 7.37 11.19 -6.55
CA GLN A 84 8.43 10.24 -6.86
C GLN A 84 8.51 9.97 -8.36
N ASP A 85 9.73 9.94 -8.92
CA ASP A 85 9.93 9.72 -10.35
C ASP A 85 9.36 8.39 -10.82
N ALA A 86 9.53 7.32 -10.03
CA ALA A 86 8.94 6.00 -10.31
C ALA A 86 7.41 6.02 -10.40
N VAL A 87 6.73 6.93 -9.68
CA VAL A 87 5.26 7.08 -9.72
C VAL A 87 4.84 8.05 -10.81
N ARG A 88 5.59 9.14 -11.03
CA ARG A 88 5.33 10.12 -12.09
C ARG A 88 5.49 9.55 -13.49
N ALA A 89 6.38 8.57 -13.67
CA ALA A 89 6.59 7.89 -14.94
C ALA A 89 5.43 6.96 -15.34
N LEU A 90 4.53 6.61 -14.41
CA LEU A 90 3.42 5.72 -14.70
C LEU A 90 2.35 6.43 -15.56
N ARG A 91 1.90 5.75 -16.60
CA ARG A 91 0.82 6.24 -17.45
C ARG A 91 -0.51 6.37 -16.71
N ARG A 92 -0.75 5.49 -15.74
CA ARG A 92 -2.01 5.45 -14.99
C ARG A 92 -1.79 4.97 -13.56
N VAL A 93 -2.37 5.69 -12.64
CA VAL A 93 -2.57 5.20 -11.26
C VAL A 93 -4.07 5.17 -10.98
N ALA A 94 -4.58 4.00 -10.61
CA ALA A 94 -5.99 3.82 -10.25
C ALA A 94 -6.14 3.64 -8.73
N ARG A 95 -7.34 3.92 -8.23
CA ARG A 95 -7.75 3.64 -6.84
C ARG A 95 -9.26 3.58 -6.69
N VAL A 96 -9.71 2.91 -5.63
CA VAL A 96 -11.10 2.96 -5.16
C VAL A 96 -11.14 3.61 -3.78
N THR A 97 -12.11 4.47 -3.53
CA THR A 97 -12.40 5.07 -2.22
C THR A 97 -13.87 5.40 -2.11
N SER A 98 -14.41 5.25 -0.90
CA SER A 98 -15.78 5.68 -0.58
C SER A 98 -15.84 7.16 -0.19
N ASP A 99 -14.81 7.69 0.49
CA ASP A 99 -14.88 8.94 1.25
C ASP A 99 -13.69 9.90 1.07
N ALA A 100 -12.55 9.43 0.58
CA ALA A 100 -11.34 10.22 0.52
C ALA A 100 -11.10 10.98 -0.81
N HIS A 101 -12.14 11.26 -1.61
CA HIS A 101 -12.00 11.96 -2.89
C HIS A 101 -11.32 13.33 -2.74
N ALA A 102 -11.66 14.09 -1.68
CA ALA A 102 -11.08 15.39 -1.40
C ALA A 102 -9.56 15.34 -1.16
N LEU A 103 -9.04 14.24 -0.62
CA LEU A 103 -7.61 14.03 -0.38
C LEU A 103 -6.84 13.85 -1.69
N TYR A 104 -7.46 13.23 -2.71
CA TYR A 104 -6.76 12.83 -3.95
C TYR A 104 -6.95 13.78 -5.12
N ARG A 105 -8.04 14.55 -5.16
CA ARG A 105 -8.27 15.55 -6.22
C ARG A 105 -7.09 16.49 -6.46
N PRO A 106 -6.47 17.07 -5.41
CA PRO A 106 -5.32 17.94 -5.60
C PRO A 106 -4.06 17.23 -6.12
N ALA A 107 -3.96 15.88 -5.98
CA ALA A 107 -2.90 15.07 -6.58
C ALA A 107 -3.23 14.67 -8.05
N GLY A 108 -4.30 15.23 -8.66
CA GLY A 108 -4.66 15.00 -10.04
C GLY A 108 -5.63 13.84 -10.30
N PHE A 109 -6.17 13.21 -9.24
CA PHE A 109 -7.16 12.16 -9.44
C PHE A 109 -8.52 12.71 -9.86
N THR A 110 -9.11 12.10 -10.87
CA THR A 110 -10.45 12.38 -11.37
C THR A 110 -11.30 11.12 -11.35
N ALA A 111 -12.60 11.26 -11.55
CA ALA A 111 -13.45 10.10 -11.83
C ALA A 111 -12.95 9.36 -13.08
N LEU A 112 -13.22 8.04 -13.13
CA LEU A 112 -12.92 7.26 -14.34
C LEU A 112 -13.63 7.84 -15.55
N ALA A 113 -12.91 8.04 -16.65
CA ALA A 113 -13.51 8.54 -17.90
C ALA A 113 -14.56 7.57 -18.48
N HIS A 114 -14.40 6.27 -18.25
CA HIS A 114 -15.29 5.22 -18.75
C HIS A 114 -15.53 4.16 -17.69
N PRO A 115 -16.31 4.45 -16.61
CA PRO A 115 -16.56 3.49 -15.53
C PRO A 115 -17.09 2.13 -16.01
N PRO A 116 -17.99 2.04 -17.02
CA PRO A 116 -18.50 0.74 -17.49
C PRO A 116 -17.47 -0.20 -18.13
N ARG A 117 -16.27 0.30 -18.43
CA ARG A 117 -15.16 -0.53 -18.96
C ARG A 117 -14.34 -1.19 -17.87
N TRP A 118 -14.60 -0.89 -16.60
CA TRP A 118 -13.91 -1.45 -15.47
C TRP A 118 -14.69 -2.63 -14.92
N MET A 119 -13.99 -3.72 -14.65
CA MET A 119 -14.57 -4.95 -14.10
C MET A 119 -13.69 -5.42 -12.95
N GLU A 120 -14.29 -6.07 -11.96
CA GLU A 120 -13.57 -6.69 -10.84
C GLU A 120 -13.96 -8.17 -10.70
N LEU A 121 -13.05 -8.97 -10.20
CA LEU A 121 -13.33 -10.30 -9.67
C LEU A 121 -13.08 -10.27 -8.17
N HIS A 122 -14.14 -10.13 -7.38
CA HIS A 122 -14.08 -10.02 -5.93
C HIS A 122 -14.32 -11.36 -5.25
N ARG A 123 -13.45 -11.71 -4.29
CA ARG A 123 -13.55 -12.92 -3.46
C ARG A 123 -13.44 -12.54 -1.99
N PRO A 124 -14.51 -12.05 -1.33
CA PRO A 124 -14.46 -11.46 0.01
C PRO A 124 -14.02 -12.43 1.10
N GLY A 125 -14.27 -13.73 0.95
CA GLY A 125 -13.96 -14.76 1.94
C GLY A 125 -12.58 -15.42 1.81
N VAL A 126 -11.67 -14.93 0.94
CA VAL A 126 -10.41 -15.63 0.64
C VAL A 126 -9.47 -15.77 1.84
N TYR A 127 -9.57 -14.89 2.83
CA TYR A 127 -8.80 -14.93 4.09
C TYR A 127 -9.61 -15.49 5.28
N ALA A 128 -10.86 -15.87 5.07
CA ALA A 128 -11.61 -16.59 6.09
C ALA A 128 -10.89 -17.91 6.40
N GLN A 129 -10.75 -18.24 7.69
CA GLN A 129 -10.15 -19.52 8.08
C GLN A 129 -10.95 -20.65 7.44
N PRO A 130 -10.33 -21.61 6.75
CA PRO A 130 -11.02 -22.81 6.32
C PRO A 130 -11.57 -23.51 7.57
N PRO A 131 -12.72 -24.21 7.47
CA PRO A 131 -13.27 -24.97 8.59
C PRO A 131 -12.19 -25.90 9.13
N ALA A 132 -12.11 -26.01 10.46
CA ALA A 132 -11.12 -26.85 11.13
C ALA A 132 -11.19 -28.28 10.54
N GLY A 133 -10.10 -28.72 9.90
CA GLY A 133 -10.03 -30.04 9.24
C GLY A 133 -9.77 -30.04 7.73
N ALA A 134 -9.78 -28.89 7.04
CA ALA A 134 -9.44 -28.86 5.63
C ALA A 134 -7.91 -29.04 5.44
N PRO A 135 -7.44 -29.97 4.56
CA PRO A 135 -6.03 -30.18 4.32
C PRO A 135 -5.39 -28.90 3.75
N ARG A 136 -4.34 -28.40 4.41
CA ARG A 136 -3.53 -27.27 3.89
C ARG A 136 -2.85 -27.74 2.60
N ARG A 137 -3.26 -27.20 1.46
CA ARG A 137 -2.48 -27.36 0.24
C ARG A 137 -1.11 -26.74 0.48
N ALA A 138 -0.08 -27.58 0.59
CA ALA A 138 1.30 -27.18 0.74
C ALA A 138 1.72 -26.43 -0.54
N GLY A 139 1.85 -25.12 -0.44
CA GLY A 139 2.41 -24.25 -1.47
C GLY A 139 3.91 -24.49 -1.60
N ARG A 140 4.32 -25.56 -2.31
CA ARG A 140 5.68 -25.67 -2.85
C ARG A 140 5.76 -24.75 -4.07
N ALA A 141 6.51 -23.68 -4.01
CA ALA A 141 7.26 -23.11 -5.14
C ALA A 141 7.46 -21.59 -5.18
N HIS A 142 7.50 -20.83 -4.09
CA HIS A 142 7.81 -19.38 -4.24
C HIS A 142 8.97 -18.85 -3.39
N ARG A 143 9.81 -19.72 -2.80
CA ARG A 143 10.96 -19.28 -1.99
C ARG A 143 12.16 -18.71 -2.78
N ARG A 144 12.13 -18.69 -4.12
CA ARG A 144 13.26 -18.21 -4.94
C ARG A 144 13.14 -16.75 -5.44
N ALA A 145 11.95 -16.17 -5.48
CA ALA A 145 11.75 -14.82 -6.02
C ALA A 145 11.99 -13.68 -5.00
N ALA A 146 11.80 -13.93 -3.71
CA ALA A 146 11.85 -12.90 -2.67
C ALA A 146 13.26 -12.32 -2.38
N ARG A 147 14.35 -12.93 -2.87
CA ARG A 147 15.73 -12.49 -2.59
C ARG A 147 16.27 -11.42 -3.54
N ARG A 148 15.55 -11.01 -4.58
CA ARG A 148 16.03 -10.02 -5.57
C ARG A 148 15.37 -8.63 -5.47
N ALA A 149 14.24 -8.48 -4.80
CA ALA A 149 13.49 -7.23 -4.71
C ALA A 149 13.90 -6.28 -3.57
N GLY A 150 14.94 -6.62 -2.81
CA GLY A 150 15.28 -5.91 -1.56
C GLY A 150 16.36 -4.84 -1.66
N ARG A 151 16.62 -4.18 -2.81
CA ARG A 151 17.79 -3.30 -2.92
C ARG A 151 17.55 -1.83 -3.23
N ASP A 152 16.34 -1.36 -3.43
CA ASP A 152 16.10 0.06 -3.75
C ASP A 152 15.18 0.73 -2.72
N ALA A 153 15.70 0.85 -1.48
CA ALA A 153 15.05 1.71 -0.48
C ALA A 153 15.48 3.16 -0.71
N HIS A 154 14.59 4.00 -1.24
CA HIS A 154 14.83 5.43 -1.35
C HIS A 154 14.44 6.14 -0.07
N THR A 155 15.42 6.70 0.65
CA THR A 155 15.20 7.53 1.83
C THR A 155 15.09 8.99 1.42
N ILE A 156 13.95 9.61 1.68
CA ILE A 156 13.71 11.04 1.41
C ILE A 156 13.65 11.79 2.73
N ARG A 157 14.58 12.73 2.93
CA ARG A 157 14.57 13.65 4.08
C ARG A 157 13.77 14.91 3.76
N ALA A 158 12.75 15.20 4.55
CA ALA A 158 12.15 16.52 4.63
C ALA A 158 12.43 17.09 6.03
N ARG A 159 12.47 18.42 6.15
CA ARG A 159 12.86 19.11 7.41
C ARG A 159 12.04 18.74 8.66
N ARG A 160 10.93 18.04 8.52
CA ARG A 160 10.06 17.60 9.61
C ARG A 160 9.82 16.08 9.63
N PHE A 161 10.02 15.40 8.50
CA PHE A 161 9.80 13.95 8.38
C PHE A 161 10.94 13.32 7.59
N SER A 162 11.35 12.10 7.96
CA SER A 162 12.12 11.23 7.10
C SER A 162 11.18 10.29 6.35
N TRP A 163 11.50 9.96 5.10
CA TRP A 163 10.70 9.14 4.22
C TRP A 163 11.51 7.97 3.73
N SER A 164 10.93 6.77 3.69
CA SER A 164 11.55 5.62 3.07
C SER A 164 10.59 4.97 2.07
N ALA A 165 11.16 4.50 0.95
CA ALA A 165 10.47 3.70 -0.06
C ALA A 165 11.21 2.38 -0.25
N SER A 166 10.51 1.30 -0.53
CA SER A 166 11.05 -0.02 -0.82
C SER A 166 10.29 -0.68 -1.98
#